data_aa608f0816f76b3363853dab3a50d3ec
#
_entry.id   aa608f0816f76b3363853dab3a50d3ec
#
_cell.length_a   1.000
_cell.length_b   1.000
_cell.length_c   1.000
_cell.angle_alpha   90.00
_cell.angle_beta   90.00
_cell.angle_gamma   90.00
#
_symmetry.space_group_name_H-M   'P 1'
#
loop_
_entity.id
_entity.type
_entity.pdbx_description
1 polymer ?
#
loop_
_entity_poly.entity_id
_entity_poly.type
_entity_poly.pdbx_seq_one_letter_code
_entity_poly.pdbx_strand_id
1 'polypeptide(L)'
;IMASDLMTGKLLTRGAETVVAENVKTARMLNINPCKRCTTVKPSGSATTILNLYCPGIHPAHDRTYLRRVRTTALSPEWKALVGTPMAKYENGEYIISFPCVVTGKVITKPEITAVEHLKTIGMVKHFWVNKGVNPNADHTAIPGGPGTHQSAIPNNVSCTVEVSEDEWDEVAAVMYVNSHLYTGVSFLPKYPGTYPNLPFTSITEETIREYDDIVAYLEESDIDFHAIMSGRKEKSAGELGAVACNG
;
A
#
# COMPACT_ATOMS: atom_id res chain seq x y z
N ILE A 1 1.98 -7.57 -5.61
CA ILE A 1 3.29 -8.21 -5.72
C ILE A 1 3.45 -9.28 -4.65
N MET A 2 3.17 -9.01 -3.37
CA MET A 2 3.24 -10.01 -2.28
C MET A 2 2.26 -11.19 -2.42
N ALA A 3 1.34 -11.11 -3.37
CA ALA A 3 0.33 -12.14 -3.67
C ALA A 3 0.61 -12.86 -4.99
N SER A 4 1.79 -12.73 -5.59
CA SER A 4 2.01 -13.28 -6.92
C SER A 4 3.29 -14.10 -7.01
N ASP A 5 3.22 -15.21 -7.74
CA ASP A 5 4.39 -15.98 -8.17
C ASP A 5 5.33 -15.18 -9.11
N LEU A 6 4.97 -13.93 -9.40
CA LEU A 6 5.70 -12.99 -10.25
C LEU A 6 6.89 -12.32 -9.55
N MET A 7 7.07 -12.52 -8.24
CA MET A 7 8.16 -11.95 -7.46
C MET A 7 9.48 -12.71 -7.66
N THR A 8 9.88 -12.89 -8.91
CA THR A 8 11.20 -13.43 -9.22
C THR A 8 12.13 -12.33 -9.72
N GLY A 9 13.40 -12.38 -9.34
CA GLY A 9 14.39 -11.41 -9.79
C GLY A 9 14.47 -11.34 -11.32
N LYS A 10 14.31 -12.47 -12.02
CA LYS A 10 14.31 -12.54 -13.49
C LYS A 10 13.16 -11.75 -14.11
N LEU A 11 11.95 -11.89 -13.57
CA LEU A 11 10.77 -11.21 -14.11
C LEU A 11 10.80 -9.71 -13.79
N LEU A 12 11.20 -9.35 -12.58
CA LEU A 12 11.37 -7.95 -12.18
C LEU A 12 12.41 -7.24 -13.05
N THR A 13 13.56 -7.88 -13.31
CA THR A 13 14.59 -7.33 -14.20
C THR A 13 14.06 -7.14 -15.60
N ARG A 14 13.45 -8.15 -16.20
CA ARG A 14 12.88 -8.06 -17.54
C ARG A 14 11.81 -6.97 -17.64
N GLY A 15 10.95 -6.86 -16.63
CA GLY A 15 9.95 -5.81 -16.55
C GLY A 15 10.57 -4.41 -16.51
N ALA A 16 11.59 -4.20 -15.69
CA ALA A 16 12.31 -2.94 -15.57
C ALA A 16 12.98 -2.54 -16.90
N GLU A 17 13.68 -3.48 -17.54
CA GLU A 17 14.31 -3.28 -18.84
C GLU A 17 13.28 -2.92 -19.94
N THR A 18 12.12 -3.57 -19.94
CA THR A 18 11.02 -3.26 -20.86
C THR A 18 10.50 -1.83 -20.65
N VAL A 19 10.32 -1.40 -19.38
CA VAL A 19 9.89 -0.03 -19.08
C VAL A 19 10.92 1.00 -19.54
N VAL A 20 12.21 0.75 -19.34
CA VAL A 20 13.27 1.64 -19.83
C VAL A 20 13.25 1.72 -21.36
N ALA A 21 13.15 0.60 -22.05
CA ALA A 21 13.11 0.57 -23.52
C ALA A 21 11.89 1.33 -24.08
N GLU A 22 10.70 1.11 -23.52
CA GLU A 22 9.49 1.81 -23.95
C GLU A 22 9.54 3.31 -23.62
N ASN A 23 10.14 3.70 -22.50
CA ASN A 23 10.38 5.10 -22.17
C ASN A 23 11.24 5.80 -23.24
N VAL A 24 12.35 5.17 -23.67
CA VAL A 24 13.23 5.72 -24.72
C VAL A 24 12.49 5.85 -26.05
N LYS A 25 11.72 4.85 -26.44
CA LYS A 25 10.93 4.85 -27.66
C LYS A 25 9.87 5.96 -27.64
N THR A 26 9.09 6.06 -26.58
CA THR A 26 8.04 7.07 -26.43
C THR A 26 8.61 8.48 -26.38
N ALA A 27 9.71 8.69 -25.66
CA ALA A 27 10.39 9.99 -25.61
C ALA A 27 10.83 10.47 -26.99
N ARG A 28 11.36 9.58 -27.84
CA ARG A 28 11.70 9.89 -29.23
C ARG A 28 10.47 10.29 -30.06
N MET A 29 9.36 9.56 -29.91
CA MET A 29 8.12 9.88 -30.63
C MET A 29 7.55 11.25 -30.23
N LEU A 30 7.70 11.63 -28.97
CA LEU A 30 7.22 12.91 -28.42
C LEU A 30 8.26 14.05 -28.57
N ASN A 31 9.44 13.76 -29.10
CA ASN A 31 10.58 14.71 -29.21
C ASN A 31 10.95 15.35 -27.86
N ILE A 32 11.02 14.54 -26.80
CA ILE A 32 11.44 14.92 -25.45
C ILE A 32 12.58 14.05 -24.96
N ASN A 33 13.27 14.48 -23.90
CA ASN A 33 14.32 13.68 -23.29
C ASN A 33 13.73 12.47 -22.57
N PRO A 34 14.32 11.26 -22.69
CA PRO A 34 13.87 10.09 -21.95
C PRO A 34 14.12 10.25 -20.44
N CYS A 35 13.22 9.70 -19.64
CA CYS A 35 13.37 9.69 -18.18
C CYS A 35 14.64 8.91 -17.79
N LYS A 36 15.30 9.42 -16.77
CA LYS A 36 16.49 8.80 -16.20
C LYS A 36 16.14 7.65 -15.25
N ARG A 37 15.06 7.77 -14.51
CA ARG A 37 14.58 6.82 -13.49
C ARG A 37 13.16 6.41 -13.82
N CYS A 38 12.99 5.21 -14.37
CA CYS A 38 11.72 4.78 -14.94
C CYS A 38 10.88 3.93 -13.99
N THR A 39 11.46 3.38 -12.93
CA THR A 39 10.77 2.50 -11.99
C THR A 39 10.90 2.97 -10.55
N THR A 40 9.87 2.75 -9.77
CA THR A 40 9.81 3.01 -8.32
C THR A 40 8.83 2.05 -7.67
N VAL A 41 8.82 2.00 -6.35
CA VAL A 41 7.76 1.33 -5.56
C VAL A 41 7.26 2.30 -4.50
N LYS A 42 5.96 2.45 -4.45
CA LYS A 42 5.24 3.28 -3.48
C LYS A 42 4.18 2.44 -2.75
N PRO A 43 3.83 2.80 -1.51
CA PRO A 43 2.60 2.30 -0.89
C PRO A 43 1.42 2.67 -1.78
N SER A 44 0.52 1.73 -2.02
CA SER A 44 -0.61 1.95 -2.95
C SER A 44 -1.95 1.95 -2.21
N GLY A 45 -2.10 2.77 -1.17
CA GLY A 45 -3.28 2.77 -0.30
C GLY A 45 -4.61 2.84 -1.07
N SER A 46 -4.94 3.99 -1.64
CA SER A 46 -6.21 4.19 -2.38
C SER A 46 -6.33 3.31 -3.63
N ALA A 47 -5.23 3.16 -4.40
CA ALA A 47 -5.25 2.33 -5.59
C ALA A 47 -5.51 0.85 -5.25
N THR A 48 -4.92 0.34 -4.17
CA THR A 48 -5.17 -1.02 -3.67
C THR A 48 -6.65 -1.23 -3.34
N THR A 49 -7.27 -0.24 -2.72
CA THR A 49 -8.69 -0.28 -2.39
C THR A 49 -9.58 -0.29 -3.62
N ILE A 50 -9.32 0.60 -4.59
CA ILE A 50 -10.10 0.70 -5.84
C ILE A 50 -9.98 -0.58 -6.66
N LEU A 51 -8.79 -1.19 -6.68
CA LEU A 51 -8.54 -2.44 -7.42
C LEU A 51 -8.94 -3.70 -6.63
N ASN A 52 -9.51 -3.55 -5.44
CA ASN A 52 -9.88 -4.64 -4.54
C ASN A 52 -8.72 -5.64 -4.29
N LEU A 53 -7.53 -5.10 -3.99
CA LEU A 53 -6.33 -5.89 -3.70
C LEU A 53 -6.10 -5.96 -2.19
N TYR A 54 -5.56 -7.08 -1.71
CA TYR A 54 -5.28 -7.30 -0.29
C TYR A 54 -3.97 -6.66 0.17
N CYS A 55 -2.98 -6.58 -0.72
CA CYS A 55 -1.62 -6.13 -0.42
C CYS A 55 -1.34 -4.74 -0.99
N PRO A 56 -1.12 -3.71 -0.17
CA PRO A 56 -0.75 -2.39 -0.65
C PRO A 56 0.73 -2.36 -1.07
N GLY A 57 0.98 -2.31 -2.39
CA GLY A 57 2.33 -2.34 -2.95
C GLY A 57 3.06 -3.65 -2.65
N ILE A 58 4.14 -3.57 -1.88
CA ILE A 58 4.93 -4.71 -1.40
C ILE A 58 4.76 -4.97 0.11
N HIS A 59 3.73 -4.39 0.72
CA HIS A 59 3.37 -4.74 2.09
C HIS A 59 2.57 -6.04 2.10
N PRO A 60 2.69 -6.84 3.18
CA PRO A 60 1.82 -8.00 3.39
C PRO A 60 0.36 -7.55 3.57
N ALA A 61 -0.58 -8.46 3.34
CA ALA A 61 -1.96 -8.22 3.71
C ALA A 61 -2.11 -8.09 5.24
N HIS A 62 -3.16 -7.43 5.71
CA HIS A 62 -3.32 -7.19 7.14
C HIS A 62 -3.38 -8.50 7.92
N ASP A 63 -4.32 -9.38 7.56
CA ASP A 63 -4.54 -10.70 8.16
C ASP A 63 -5.31 -11.59 7.19
N ARG A 64 -5.53 -12.87 7.51
CA ARG A 64 -6.37 -13.80 6.75
C ARG A 64 -7.83 -13.41 6.80
N THR A 65 -8.29 -12.99 7.97
CA THR A 65 -9.65 -12.53 8.23
C THR A 65 -9.58 -11.30 9.12
N TYR A 66 -10.27 -10.24 8.75
CA TYR A 66 -10.24 -9.00 9.49
C TYR A 66 -11.48 -8.14 9.23
N LEU A 67 -11.74 -7.18 10.11
CA LEU A 67 -12.69 -6.09 9.87
C LEU A 67 -11.97 -4.90 9.27
N ARG A 68 -12.48 -4.41 8.15
CA ARG A 68 -12.11 -3.12 7.60
C ARG A 68 -13.08 -2.06 8.07
N ARG A 69 -12.58 -1.06 8.79
CA ARG A 69 -13.37 0.04 9.32
C ARG A 69 -13.19 1.29 8.48
N VAL A 70 -14.30 1.88 8.06
CA VAL A 70 -14.35 3.10 7.27
C VAL A 70 -15.02 4.19 8.11
N ARG A 71 -14.31 5.29 8.33
CA ARG A 71 -14.89 6.48 8.97
C ARG A 71 -15.76 7.22 7.99
N THR A 72 -16.89 7.69 8.47
CA THR A 72 -17.86 8.41 7.66
C THR A 72 -18.48 9.56 8.47
N THR A 73 -19.58 10.12 8.02
CA THR A 73 -20.30 11.18 8.71
C THR A 73 -21.79 10.85 8.85
N ALA A 74 -22.47 11.43 9.81
CA ALA A 74 -23.92 11.25 10.00
C ALA A 74 -24.76 11.57 8.76
N LEU A 75 -24.25 12.41 7.87
CA LEU A 75 -24.98 12.87 6.67
C LEU A 75 -24.67 12.00 5.43
N SER A 76 -23.69 11.10 5.51
CA SER A 76 -23.32 10.28 4.37
C SER A 76 -24.42 9.28 3.98
N PRO A 77 -24.57 8.95 2.70
CA PRO A 77 -25.56 7.98 2.23
C PRO A 77 -25.37 6.61 2.85
N GLU A 78 -24.11 6.15 2.94
CA GLU A 78 -23.75 4.86 3.52
C GLU A 78 -24.11 4.77 5.02
N TRP A 79 -23.91 5.84 5.80
CA TRP A 79 -24.34 5.85 7.20
C TRP A 79 -25.85 5.76 7.32
N LYS A 80 -26.58 6.59 6.57
CA LYS A 80 -28.03 6.62 6.60
C LYS A 80 -28.67 5.30 6.20
N ALA A 81 -28.03 4.57 5.30
CA ALA A 81 -28.51 3.27 4.83
C ALA A 81 -28.20 2.13 5.83
N LEU A 82 -27.09 2.23 6.57
CA LEU A 82 -26.58 1.15 7.40
C LEU A 82 -26.76 1.40 8.90
N VAL A 83 -27.17 2.59 9.33
CA VAL A 83 -27.42 2.87 10.75
C VAL A 83 -28.51 1.94 11.30
N GLY A 84 -28.25 1.35 12.46
CA GLY A 84 -29.13 0.34 13.07
C GLY A 84 -28.81 -1.10 12.65
N THR A 85 -27.86 -1.32 11.76
CA THR A 85 -27.34 -2.65 11.42
C THR A 85 -26.05 -2.95 12.19
N PRO A 86 -25.60 -4.22 12.28
CA PRO A 86 -24.33 -4.57 12.91
C PRO A 86 -23.11 -3.91 12.25
N MET A 87 -23.22 -3.48 10.99
CA MET A 87 -22.14 -2.85 10.24
C MET A 87 -21.83 -1.43 10.71
N ALA A 88 -22.80 -0.70 11.26
CA ALA A 88 -22.68 0.72 11.57
C ALA A 88 -22.64 0.97 13.07
N LYS A 89 -21.57 1.59 13.56
CA LYS A 89 -21.38 1.96 14.96
C LYS A 89 -21.01 3.43 15.09
N TYR A 90 -21.60 4.11 16.08
CA TYR A 90 -21.11 5.40 16.54
C TYR A 90 -20.36 5.19 17.86
N GLU A 91 -19.06 5.34 17.82
CA GLU A 91 -18.18 5.04 18.93
C GLU A 91 -17.03 6.02 19.01
N ASN A 92 -16.64 6.46 20.21
CA ASN A 92 -15.55 7.41 20.45
C ASN A 92 -15.68 8.73 19.65
N GLY A 93 -16.90 9.18 19.36
CA GLY A 93 -17.14 10.39 18.57
C GLY A 93 -17.07 10.20 17.05
N GLU A 94 -16.87 8.97 16.59
CA GLU A 94 -16.71 8.63 15.18
C GLU A 94 -17.87 7.80 14.64
N TYR A 95 -18.28 8.06 13.40
CA TYR A 95 -19.23 7.25 12.64
C TYR A 95 -18.44 6.22 11.84
N ILE A 96 -18.62 4.94 12.14
CA ILE A 96 -17.80 3.85 11.59
C ILE A 96 -18.71 2.84 10.90
N ILE A 97 -18.26 2.41 9.72
CA ILE A 97 -18.87 1.27 9.02
C ILE A 97 -17.81 0.18 8.91
N SER A 98 -18.12 -1.02 9.41
CA SER A 98 -17.26 -2.19 9.41
C SER A 98 -17.65 -3.15 8.29
N PHE A 99 -16.65 -3.61 7.54
CA PHE A 99 -16.79 -4.61 6.47
C PHE A 99 -15.96 -5.85 6.82
N PRO A 100 -16.53 -7.06 6.76
CA PRO A 100 -15.78 -8.29 6.93
C PRO A 100 -14.93 -8.54 5.67
N CYS A 101 -13.67 -8.85 5.86
CA CYS A 101 -12.73 -9.13 4.79
C CYS A 101 -12.10 -10.51 4.97
N VAL A 102 -12.08 -11.29 3.90
CA VAL A 102 -11.40 -12.60 3.84
C VAL A 102 -10.38 -12.57 2.72
N VAL A 103 -9.13 -12.87 3.06
CA VAL A 103 -8.03 -12.93 2.10
C VAL A 103 -7.92 -14.33 1.53
N THR A 104 -8.14 -14.46 0.23
CA THR A 104 -8.08 -15.74 -0.47
C THR A 104 -6.78 -15.91 -1.27
N GLY A 105 -6.41 -17.16 -1.56
CA GLY A 105 -5.24 -17.49 -2.36
C GLY A 105 -3.90 -17.43 -1.60
N LYS A 106 -2.81 -17.50 -2.36
CA LYS A 106 -1.43 -17.47 -1.84
C LYS A 106 -0.98 -16.03 -1.58
N VAL A 107 -1.44 -15.47 -0.48
CA VAL A 107 -1.09 -14.11 -0.05
C VAL A 107 -0.34 -14.20 1.28
N ILE A 108 0.73 -13.44 1.43
CA ILE A 108 1.47 -13.31 2.70
C ILE A 108 0.77 -12.25 3.55
N THR A 109 0.49 -12.58 4.80
CA THR A 109 -0.11 -11.66 5.78
C THR A 109 0.93 -11.17 6.78
N LYS A 110 0.62 -10.10 7.51
CA LYS A 110 1.52 -9.52 8.52
C LYS A 110 1.94 -10.51 9.63
N PRO A 111 1.04 -11.38 10.15
CA PRO A 111 1.45 -12.41 11.10
C PRO A 111 2.38 -13.48 10.54
N GLU A 112 2.38 -13.69 9.21
CA GLU A 112 3.11 -14.76 8.54
C GLU A 112 4.51 -14.35 8.07
N ILE A 113 4.93 -13.09 8.27
CA ILE A 113 6.23 -12.59 7.81
C ILE A 113 6.99 -11.91 8.96
N THR A 114 8.27 -12.19 9.04
CA THR A 114 9.19 -11.48 9.93
C THR A 114 9.63 -10.15 9.34
N ALA A 115 10.11 -9.23 10.17
CA ALA A 115 10.67 -7.96 9.71
C ALA A 115 11.85 -8.16 8.75
N VAL A 116 12.70 -9.14 9.02
CA VAL A 116 13.86 -9.48 8.19
C VAL A 116 13.45 -10.06 6.84
N GLU A 117 12.45 -10.91 6.77
CA GLU A 117 11.92 -11.43 5.50
C GLU A 117 11.29 -10.31 4.66
N HIS A 118 10.61 -9.37 5.30
CA HIS A 118 10.08 -8.20 4.62
C HIS A 118 11.21 -7.31 4.08
N LEU A 119 12.28 -7.07 4.85
CA LEU A 119 13.48 -6.37 4.39
C LEU A 119 14.14 -7.07 3.20
N LYS A 120 14.29 -8.40 3.22
CA LYS A 120 14.80 -9.17 2.08
C LYS A 120 13.95 -8.95 0.82
N THR A 121 12.64 -8.90 0.96
CA THR A 121 11.71 -8.61 -0.13
C THR A 121 11.92 -7.19 -0.68
N ILE A 122 12.07 -6.19 0.19
CA ILE A 122 12.37 -4.80 -0.20
C ILE A 122 13.70 -4.72 -0.94
N GLY A 123 14.74 -5.38 -0.42
CA GLY A 123 16.07 -5.44 -1.05
C GLY A 123 16.05 -6.10 -2.43
N MET A 124 15.30 -7.20 -2.59
CA MET A 124 15.11 -7.87 -3.88
C MET A 124 14.43 -6.95 -4.89
N VAL A 125 13.36 -6.27 -4.51
CA VAL A 125 12.65 -5.33 -5.38
C VAL A 125 13.52 -4.12 -5.71
N LYS A 126 14.28 -3.59 -4.76
CA LYS A 126 15.25 -2.53 -5.01
C LYS A 126 16.29 -2.96 -6.04
N HIS A 127 16.85 -4.15 -5.90
CA HIS A 127 17.91 -4.66 -6.77
C HIS A 127 17.41 -4.95 -8.19
N PHE A 128 16.33 -5.71 -8.31
CA PHE A 128 15.88 -6.26 -9.59
C PHE A 128 14.86 -5.39 -10.35
N TRP A 129 14.17 -4.48 -9.68
CA TRP A 129 13.18 -3.60 -10.29
C TRP A 129 13.65 -2.15 -10.35
N VAL A 130 14.03 -1.58 -9.20
CA VAL A 130 14.31 -0.14 -9.13
C VAL A 130 15.68 0.20 -9.68
N ASN A 131 16.71 -0.57 -9.34
CA ASN A 131 18.07 -0.34 -9.85
C ASN A 131 18.17 -0.64 -11.36
N LYS A 132 17.45 -1.65 -11.86
CA LYS A 132 17.38 -1.99 -13.29
C LYS A 132 16.50 -1.04 -14.10
N GLY A 133 15.64 -0.27 -13.44
CA GLY A 133 14.83 0.77 -14.07
C GLY A 133 15.51 2.12 -14.24
N VAL A 134 16.83 2.20 -14.09
CA VAL A 134 17.64 3.37 -14.42
C VAL A 134 18.04 3.30 -15.89
N ASN A 135 17.76 4.38 -16.63
CA ASN A 135 18.21 4.49 -18.02
C ASN A 135 19.69 4.91 -18.07
N PRO A 136 20.61 4.03 -18.50
CA PRO A 136 22.04 4.33 -18.52
C PRO A 136 22.41 5.39 -19.57
N ASN A 137 21.58 5.58 -20.59
CA ASN A 137 21.83 6.47 -21.73
C ASN A 137 21.15 7.85 -21.59
N ALA A 138 20.42 8.09 -20.49
CA ALA A 138 19.85 9.42 -20.27
C ALA A 138 20.96 10.39 -19.86
N ASP A 139 20.99 11.56 -20.51
CA ASP A 139 21.98 12.59 -20.23
C ASP A 139 21.88 13.02 -18.75
N HIS A 140 23.01 13.00 -18.08
CA HIS A 140 23.15 13.31 -16.67
C HIS A 140 23.62 14.74 -16.41
N THR A 141 23.91 15.50 -17.46
CA THR A 141 24.55 16.80 -17.36
C THR A 141 23.62 17.96 -17.01
N ALA A 142 22.33 17.76 -17.05
CA ALA A 142 21.34 18.81 -16.91
C ALA A 142 20.75 18.94 -15.49
N ILE A 143 21.58 19.03 -14.44
CA ILE A 143 21.15 19.70 -13.21
C ILE A 143 21.84 21.06 -13.18
N PRO A 144 21.14 22.17 -13.43
CA PRO A 144 21.71 23.49 -13.28
C PRO A 144 22.21 23.68 -11.84
N GLY A 145 23.53 23.86 -11.67
CA GLY A 145 24.17 24.13 -10.38
C GLY A 145 24.74 22.92 -9.62
N GLY A 146 24.73 21.72 -10.18
CA GLY A 146 25.43 20.57 -9.59
C GLY A 146 26.89 20.51 -9.99
N PRO A 147 27.85 20.12 -9.11
CA PRO A 147 29.22 19.87 -9.51
C PRO A 147 29.24 18.76 -10.56
N GLY A 148 29.97 19.00 -11.66
CA GLY A 148 30.06 18.12 -12.84
C GLY A 148 30.76 16.79 -12.61
N THR A 149 30.29 16.01 -11.66
CA THR A 149 30.73 14.64 -11.49
C THR A 149 29.75 13.72 -12.19
N HIS A 150 30.25 12.76 -12.95
CA HIS A 150 29.54 11.64 -13.56
C HIS A 150 28.88 10.78 -12.45
N GLN A 151 27.91 11.32 -11.75
CA GLN A 151 27.12 10.55 -10.79
C GLN A 151 26.21 9.61 -11.61
N SER A 152 26.52 8.33 -11.55
CA SER A 152 25.57 7.28 -11.93
C SER A 152 24.19 7.62 -11.35
N ALA A 153 23.15 7.54 -12.17
CA ALA A 153 21.81 7.94 -11.73
C ALA A 153 21.44 7.22 -10.45
N ILE A 154 21.21 7.98 -9.38
CA ILE A 154 20.70 7.42 -8.13
C ILE A 154 19.29 6.87 -8.44
N PRO A 155 19.06 5.57 -8.26
CA PRO A 155 17.75 4.99 -8.51
C PRO A 155 16.68 5.54 -7.55
N ASN A 156 15.42 5.44 -7.95
CA ASN A 156 14.31 5.80 -7.07
C ASN A 156 14.29 4.94 -5.79
N ASN A 157 13.50 5.37 -4.82
CA ASN A 157 13.31 4.64 -3.58
C ASN A 157 12.32 3.47 -3.75
N VAL A 158 12.48 2.46 -2.91
CA VAL A 158 11.41 1.57 -2.49
C VAL A 158 10.84 2.13 -1.20
N SER A 159 9.66 2.72 -1.26
CA SER A 159 8.99 3.28 -0.09
C SER A 159 8.14 2.19 0.55
N CYS A 160 8.50 1.80 1.76
CA CYS A 160 7.84 0.73 2.50
C CYS A 160 7.97 0.95 4.01
N THR A 161 6.97 0.51 4.75
CA THR A 161 7.00 0.47 6.21
C THR A 161 7.09 -0.98 6.67
N VAL A 162 8.07 -1.28 7.51
CA VAL A 162 8.29 -2.60 8.11
C VAL A 162 7.81 -2.57 9.56
N GLU A 163 6.93 -3.48 9.93
CA GLU A 163 6.54 -3.69 11.32
C GLU A 163 7.54 -4.64 11.97
N VAL A 164 8.06 -4.26 13.15
CA VAL A 164 9.14 -4.96 13.86
C VAL A 164 8.65 -5.37 15.24
N SER A 165 8.75 -6.67 15.56
CA SER A 165 8.48 -7.19 16.89
C SER A 165 9.62 -6.79 17.85
N GLU A 166 9.36 -6.80 19.15
CA GLU A 166 10.32 -6.32 20.14
C GLU A 166 11.65 -7.11 20.12
N ASP A 167 11.58 -8.38 19.82
CA ASP A 167 12.72 -9.32 19.74
C ASP A 167 13.46 -9.30 18.39
N GLU A 168 12.95 -8.60 17.37
CA GLU A 168 13.54 -8.57 16.02
C GLU A 168 14.52 -7.39 15.80
N TRP A 169 14.57 -6.40 16.69
CA TRP A 169 15.28 -5.13 16.43
C TRP A 169 16.79 -5.31 16.18
N ASP A 170 17.45 -6.19 16.89
CA ASP A 170 18.90 -6.43 16.73
C ASP A 170 19.21 -7.05 15.38
N GLU A 171 18.41 -8.02 14.93
CA GLU A 171 18.57 -8.65 13.62
C GLU A 171 18.25 -7.65 12.48
N VAL A 172 17.19 -6.86 12.63
CA VAL A 172 16.84 -5.78 11.71
C VAL A 172 17.99 -4.78 11.57
N ALA A 173 18.58 -4.34 12.69
CA ALA A 173 19.72 -3.43 12.67
C ALA A 173 20.94 -4.02 11.94
N ALA A 174 21.25 -5.31 12.17
CA ALA A 174 22.34 -5.99 11.50
C ALA A 174 22.11 -6.10 9.99
N VAL A 175 20.90 -6.50 9.55
CA VAL A 175 20.51 -6.59 8.13
C VAL A 175 20.59 -5.23 7.45
N MET A 176 20.10 -4.17 8.10
CA MET A 176 20.14 -2.80 7.59
C MET A 176 21.57 -2.29 7.44
N TYR A 177 22.43 -2.56 8.40
CA TYR A 177 23.84 -2.17 8.34
C TYR A 177 24.59 -2.81 7.18
N VAL A 178 24.49 -4.14 7.05
CA VAL A 178 25.19 -4.89 5.99
C VAL A 178 24.67 -4.52 4.59
N ASN A 179 23.38 -4.26 4.44
CA ASN A 179 22.73 -4.03 3.15
C ASN A 179 22.23 -2.59 2.98
N SER A 180 22.84 -1.61 3.65
CA SER A 180 22.39 -0.22 3.68
C SER A 180 22.15 0.39 2.30
N HIS A 181 22.90 -0.02 1.29
CA HIS A 181 22.76 0.45 -0.10
C HIS A 181 21.45 0.05 -0.78
N LEU A 182 20.70 -0.91 -0.22
CA LEU A 182 19.40 -1.35 -0.72
C LEU A 182 18.23 -0.59 -0.09
N TYR A 183 18.43 0.07 1.05
CA TYR A 183 17.36 0.63 1.86
C TYR A 183 17.43 2.16 1.89
N THR A 184 16.69 2.81 0.98
CA THR A 184 16.73 4.28 0.83
C THR A 184 15.41 4.98 1.17
N GLY A 185 14.37 4.24 1.55
CA GLY A 185 13.05 4.80 1.84
C GLY A 185 12.21 3.91 2.73
N VAL A 186 12.85 3.17 3.64
CA VAL A 186 12.20 2.25 4.57
C VAL A 186 11.93 2.97 5.89
N SER A 187 10.71 2.83 6.40
CA SER A 187 10.30 3.25 7.74
C SER A 187 10.05 2.03 8.60
N PHE A 188 10.23 2.18 9.90
CA PHE A 188 9.97 1.12 10.86
C PHE A 188 8.88 1.53 11.83
N LEU A 189 8.00 0.59 12.15
CA LEU A 189 7.00 0.72 13.20
C LEU A 189 7.11 -0.48 14.14
N PRO A 190 7.01 -0.28 15.45
CA PRO A 190 6.86 -1.39 16.38
C PRO A 190 5.56 -2.16 16.07
N LYS A 191 5.61 -3.48 16.17
CA LYS A 191 4.46 -4.37 16.02
C LYS A 191 3.68 -4.39 17.34
N TYR A 192 2.91 -3.33 17.62
CA TYR A 192 2.07 -3.27 18.81
C TYR A 192 0.62 -3.62 18.48
N PRO A 193 -0.09 -4.29 19.41
CA PRO A 193 -1.54 -4.19 19.45
C PRO A 193 -1.86 -2.70 19.72
N GLY A 194 -2.40 -2.02 18.71
CA GLY A 194 -2.57 -0.58 18.75
C GLY A 194 -3.45 -0.12 19.91
N THR A 195 -3.06 0.97 20.53
CA THR A 195 -3.88 1.71 21.53
C THR A 195 -4.87 2.66 20.88
N TYR A 196 -4.87 2.77 19.55
CA TYR A 196 -5.81 3.63 18.84
C TYR A 196 -7.19 2.97 18.78
N PRO A 197 -8.24 3.65 19.26
CA PRO A 197 -9.59 3.20 19.04
C PRO A 197 -9.90 3.21 17.53
N ASN A 198 -10.71 2.26 17.07
CA ASN A 198 -11.22 2.19 15.69
C ASN A 198 -10.13 2.14 14.61
N LEU A 199 -9.17 1.22 14.75
CA LEU A 199 -8.19 0.96 13.70
C LEU A 199 -8.88 0.67 12.36
N PRO A 200 -8.37 1.19 11.22
CA PRO A 200 -8.96 0.96 9.90
C PRO A 200 -8.90 -0.51 9.45
N PHE A 201 -8.02 -1.29 10.04
CA PHE A 201 -7.93 -2.74 9.88
C PHE A 201 -7.81 -3.37 11.27
N THR A 202 -8.69 -4.30 11.59
CA THR A 202 -8.74 -4.94 12.90
C THR A 202 -8.78 -6.46 12.71
N SER A 203 -7.75 -7.15 13.16
CA SER A 203 -7.70 -8.62 13.17
C SER A 203 -8.83 -9.19 14.04
N ILE A 204 -9.26 -10.40 13.71
CA ILE A 204 -10.29 -11.09 14.49
C ILE A 204 -9.64 -11.69 15.73
N THR A 205 -10.10 -11.24 16.88
CA THR A 205 -9.70 -11.69 18.23
C THR A 205 -10.94 -12.17 18.99
N GLU A 206 -10.76 -12.70 20.20
CA GLU A 206 -11.88 -13.07 21.07
C GLU A 206 -12.84 -11.89 21.35
N GLU A 207 -12.33 -10.66 21.32
CA GLU A 207 -13.12 -9.44 21.53
C GLU A 207 -13.90 -9.03 20.28
N THR A 208 -13.37 -9.25 19.09
CA THR A 208 -13.93 -8.77 17.82
C THR A 208 -14.66 -9.87 17.03
N ILE A 209 -14.51 -11.13 17.40
CA ILE A 209 -15.14 -12.25 16.69
C ILE A 209 -16.66 -12.14 16.63
N ARG A 210 -17.29 -11.73 17.74
CA ARG A 210 -18.75 -11.55 17.78
C ARG A 210 -19.22 -10.46 16.81
N GLU A 211 -18.52 -9.32 16.76
CA GLU A 211 -18.82 -8.25 15.81
C GLU A 211 -18.70 -8.75 14.37
N TYR A 212 -17.67 -9.55 14.07
CA TYR A 212 -17.46 -10.13 12.77
C TYR A 212 -18.61 -11.07 12.39
N ASP A 213 -18.95 -12.01 13.27
CA ASP A 213 -20.00 -13.01 13.03
C ASP A 213 -21.36 -12.35 12.84
N ASP A 214 -21.72 -11.35 13.67
CA ASP A 214 -22.96 -10.59 13.54
C ASP A 214 -23.08 -9.87 12.19
N ILE A 215 -21.96 -9.31 11.69
CA ILE A 215 -21.91 -8.64 10.38
C ILE A 215 -22.06 -9.67 9.27
N VAL A 216 -21.36 -10.80 9.33
CA VAL A 216 -21.44 -11.86 8.32
C VAL A 216 -22.86 -12.41 8.25
N ALA A 217 -23.47 -12.76 9.37
CA ALA A 217 -24.84 -13.26 9.42
C ALA A 217 -25.82 -12.23 8.81
N TYR A 218 -25.68 -10.97 9.18
CA TYR A 218 -26.51 -9.91 8.62
C TYR A 218 -26.37 -9.79 7.09
N LEU A 219 -25.15 -9.89 6.56
CA LEU A 219 -24.90 -9.81 5.10
C LEU A 219 -25.44 -11.03 4.35
N GLU A 220 -25.45 -12.22 4.96
CA GLU A 220 -26.00 -13.43 4.39
C GLU A 220 -27.55 -13.41 4.34
N GLU A 221 -28.18 -12.75 5.30
CA GLU A 221 -29.65 -12.65 5.40
C GLU A 221 -30.24 -11.44 4.65
N SER A 222 -29.43 -10.42 4.36
CA SER A 222 -29.89 -9.15 3.79
C SER A 222 -29.48 -9.02 2.33
N ASP A 223 -30.38 -8.48 1.50
CA ASP A 223 -30.12 -8.12 0.11
C ASP A 223 -29.68 -6.66 0.01
N ILE A 224 -28.42 -6.37 0.47
CA ILE A 224 -27.88 -5.01 0.46
C ILE A 224 -27.27 -4.70 -0.91
N ASP A 225 -27.84 -3.72 -1.60
CA ASP A 225 -27.23 -3.13 -2.81
C ASP A 225 -26.30 -1.97 -2.45
N PHE A 226 -25.02 -2.26 -2.22
CA PHE A 226 -24.01 -1.25 -1.97
C PHE A 226 -23.82 -0.27 -3.13
N HIS A 227 -24.05 -0.70 -4.37
CA HIS A 227 -23.97 0.16 -5.53
C HIS A 227 -25.08 1.22 -5.51
N ALA A 228 -26.31 0.84 -5.19
CA ALA A 228 -27.42 1.79 -5.03
C ALA A 228 -27.15 2.79 -3.89
N ILE A 229 -26.61 2.33 -2.74
CA ILE A 229 -26.24 3.19 -1.63
C ILE A 229 -25.19 4.22 -2.07
N MET A 230 -24.14 3.78 -2.77
CA MET A 230 -23.04 4.66 -3.18
C MET A 230 -23.43 5.61 -4.32
N SER A 231 -24.35 5.24 -5.20
CA SER A 231 -24.84 6.12 -6.27
C SER A 231 -25.64 7.33 -5.75
N GLY A 232 -26.10 7.28 -4.50
CA GLY A 232 -26.67 8.43 -3.79
C GLY A 232 -25.66 9.51 -3.38
N ARG A 233 -24.34 9.27 -3.52
CA ARG A 233 -23.31 10.27 -3.27
C ARG A 233 -23.31 11.32 -4.38
N LYS A 234 -23.42 12.60 -4.00
CA LYS A 234 -23.11 13.69 -4.92
C LYS A 234 -21.62 13.66 -5.24
N GLU A 235 -21.27 13.69 -6.52
CA GLU A 235 -19.89 13.89 -6.94
C GLU A 235 -19.39 15.24 -6.39
N LYS A 236 -18.29 15.21 -5.64
CA LYS A 236 -17.61 16.44 -5.23
C LYS A 236 -16.91 17.04 -6.43
N SER A 237 -17.03 18.34 -6.60
CA SER A 237 -16.26 19.05 -7.62
C SER A 237 -14.75 18.91 -7.39
N ALA A 238 -13.95 19.01 -8.44
CA ALA A 238 -12.49 18.92 -8.33
C ALA A 238 -11.91 19.96 -7.33
N GLY A 239 -12.57 21.12 -7.15
CA GLY A 239 -12.19 22.12 -6.16
C GLY A 239 -12.45 21.70 -4.72
N GLU A 240 -13.52 20.94 -4.45
CA GLU A 240 -13.82 20.42 -3.11
C GLU A 240 -12.88 19.27 -2.72
N LEU A 241 -12.43 18.48 -3.69
CA LEU A 241 -11.43 17.42 -3.47
C LEU A 241 -10.05 18.01 -3.15
N GLY A 242 -9.67 19.12 -3.79
CA GLY A 242 -8.42 19.82 -3.52
C GLY A 242 -8.37 20.42 -2.11
N ALA A 243 -9.47 20.96 -1.60
CA ALA A 243 -9.54 21.53 -0.25
C ALA A 243 -9.38 20.48 0.86
N VAL A 244 -9.83 19.26 0.64
CA VAL A 244 -9.68 18.15 1.61
C VAL A 244 -8.25 17.62 1.64
N ALA A 245 -7.54 17.63 0.51
CA ALA A 245 -6.16 17.14 0.43
C ALA A 245 -5.14 18.08 1.08
N CYS A 246 -5.46 19.36 1.25
CA CYS A 246 -4.57 20.37 1.86
C CYS A 246 -4.73 20.51 3.39
N ASN A 247 -5.75 19.91 3.98
CA ASN A 247 -6.07 20.02 5.41
C ASN A 247 -5.89 18.71 6.22
N GLY A 248 -5.17 17.71 5.64
CA GLY A 248 -4.88 16.44 6.29
C GLY A 248 -3.40 16.28 6.66
#